data_35c4225c3661222a40a98e61391dc789
#
_entry.id   35c4225c3661222a40a98e61391dc789
#
_cell.length_a   1.000
_cell.length_b   1.000
_cell.length_c   1.000
_cell.angle_alpha   90.00
_cell.angle_beta   90.00
_cell.angle_gamma   90.00
#
_symmetry.space_group_name_H-M   'P 1'
#
loop_
_entity.id
_entity.type
_entity.pdbx_description
1 polymer ?
#
loop_
_entity_poly.entity_id
_entity_poly.type
_entity_poly.pdbx_seq_one_letter_code
_entity_poly.pdbx_strand_id
1 'polypeptide(L)'
;MKAIQIAIDGPASSGKSTVAKIIAKNLGYTYLDTGAMYRCATYLALKNDLTAQDVSSLLSELAAHPISFGKAADGSQKVFLGDCDVTLAIRQHDVTNNVSWVSALPEIRAELVAQQQRIAAKGGIVMDGRDIGTVVLPRAELKIFLIASVEERALRRFKENQEKGIPTDLETLKEEIAARDFKDSNRKVSPLKAADDAITFDTTGVSIDEVVAFISEKANEILDK
;
A
#
# COMPACT_ATOMS: atom_id res chain seq x y z
N MET A 1 -0.30 8.07 26.42
CA MET A 1 -0.03 8.89 25.21
C MET A 1 -1.17 8.68 24.24
N LYS A 2 -1.63 9.73 23.57
CA LYS A 2 -2.68 9.66 22.53
C LYS A 2 -2.11 8.91 21.32
N ALA A 3 -2.74 7.80 20.94
CA ALA A 3 -2.32 7.07 19.76
C ALA A 3 -2.95 7.70 18.51
N ILE A 4 -2.15 8.07 17.51
CA ILE A 4 -2.60 8.69 16.27
C ILE A 4 -2.68 7.68 15.12
N GLN A 5 -3.42 8.05 14.08
CA GLN A 5 -3.45 7.35 12.80
C GLN A 5 -2.58 8.10 11.80
N ILE A 6 -1.71 7.39 11.09
CA ILE A 6 -0.81 7.96 10.08
C ILE A 6 -1.14 7.35 8.72
N ALA A 7 -1.52 8.18 7.77
CA ALA A 7 -1.78 7.82 6.38
C ALA A 7 -0.59 8.21 5.50
N ILE A 8 -0.02 7.25 4.77
CA ILE A 8 1.08 7.50 3.83
C ILE A 8 0.66 7.06 2.43
N ASP A 9 0.30 8.01 1.59
CA ASP A 9 -0.14 7.77 0.22
C ASP A 9 0.95 8.13 -0.80
N GLY A 10 0.79 7.67 -2.03
CA GLY A 10 1.68 8.00 -3.13
C GLY A 10 1.74 6.91 -4.20
N PRO A 11 2.37 7.19 -5.35
CA PRO A 11 2.47 6.26 -6.47
C PRO A 11 3.32 5.03 -6.17
N ALA A 12 3.34 4.07 -7.09
CA ALA A 12 4.16 2.87 -6.96
C ALA A 12 5.64 3.21 -6.84
N SER A 13 6.40 2.47 -6.02
CA SER A 13 7.85 2.62 -5.81
C SER A 13 8.30 4.00 -5.28
N SER A 14 7.41 4.79 -4.65
CA SER A 14 7.76 6.06 -3.99
C SER A 14 8.46 5.89 -2.63
N GLY A 15 8.71 4.65 -2.17
CA GLY A 15 9.36 4.38 -0.88
C GLY A 15 8.41 4.30 0.32
N LYS A 16 7.11 4.60 0.16
CA LYS A 16 6.14 4.70 1.27
C LYS A 16 6.06 3.47 2.17
N SER A 17 6.07 2.25 1.62
CA SER A 17 5.96 1.03 2.43
C SER A 17 7.19 0.81 3.32
N THR A 18 8.39 1.16 2.84
CA THR A 18 9.63 1.10 3.62
C THR A 18 9.57 2.10 4.77
N VAL A 19 9.23 3.34 4.47
CA VAL A 19 9.11 4.42 5.44
C VAL A 19 8.00 4.11 6.46
N ALA A 20 6.82 3.68 6.01
CA ALA A 20 5.69 3.33 6.88
C ALA A 20 6.05 2.25 7.91
N LYS A 21 6.80 1.21 7.50
CA LYS A 21 7.29 0.16 8.41
C LYS A 21 8.22 0.70 9.48
N ILE A 22 9.15 1.57 9.09
CA ILE A 22 10.12 2.16 10.01
C ILE A 22 9.40 3.07 11.02
N ILE A 23 8.50 3.94 10.55
CA ILE A 23 7.71 4.82 11.40
C ILE A 23 6.85 4.01 12.39
N ALA A 24 6.14 2.99 11.91
CA ALA A 24 5.34 2.12 12.77
C ALA A 24 6.18 1.44 13.86
N LYS A 25 7.37 0.94 13.49
CA LYS A 25 8.30 0.33 14.44
C LYS A 25 8.79 1.33 15.49
N ASN A 26 9.18 2.54 15.06
CA ASN A 26 9.70 3.58 15.94
C ASN A 26 8.66 4.07 16.96
N LEU A 27 7.39 4.16 16.53
CA LEU A 27 6.28 4.59 17.38
C LEU A 27 5.63 3.43 18.18
N GLY A 28 6.03 2.19 17.94
CA GLY A 28 5.35 1.01 18.52
C GLY A 28 3.93 0.81 17.99
N TYR A 29 3.65 1.29 16.77
CA TYR A 29 2.35 1.22 16.12
C TYR A 29 2.21 -0.02 15.24
N THR A 30 0.96 -0.36 14.92
CA THR A 30 0.67 -1.38 13.90
C THR A 30 0.95 -0.82 12.51
N TYR A 31 1.63 -1.60 11.68
CA TYR A 31 1.79 -1.31 10.25
C TYR A 31 0.77 -2.12 9.42
N LEU A 32 0.11 -1.49 8.46
CA LEU A 32 -0.78 -2.16 7.51
C LEU A 32 -0.43 -1.80 6.06
N ASP A 33 0.02 -2.80 5.28
CA ASP A 33 0.17 -2.75 3.83
C ASP A 33 -1.20 -2.95 3.17
N THR A 34 -1.91 -1.87 2.85
CA THR A 34 -3.23 -1.99 2.21
C THR A 34 -3.11 -2.54 0.78
N GLY A 35 -2.00 -2.27 0.11
CA GLY A 35 -1.70 -2.85 -1.19
C GLY A 35 -1.62 -4.37 -1.17
N ALA A 36 -1.15 -4.97 -0.07
CA ALA A 36 -1.18 -6.42 0.11
C ALA A 36 -2.61 -6.97 0.14
N MET A 37 -3.59 -6.25 0.70
CA MET A 37 -4.98 -6.68 0.73
C MET A 37 -5.58 -6.73 -0.69
N TYR A 38 -5.33 -5.71 -1.51
CA TYR A 38 -5.75 -5.74 -2.93
C TYR A 38 -5.04 -6.83 -3.73
N ARG A 39 -3.78 -7.12 -3.42
CA ARG A 39 -3.05 -8.24 -4.02
C ARG A 39 -3.61 -9.60 -3.59
N CYS A 40 -4.09 -9.76 -2.36
CA CYS A 40 -4.81 -10.94 -1.92
C CYS A 40 -6.09 -11.15 -2.75
N ALA A 41 -6.90 -10.11 -2.93
CA ALA A 41 -8.07 -10.17 -3.79
C ALA A 41 -7.71 -10.54 -5.25
N THR A 42 -6.62 -9.96 -5.76
CA THR A 42 -6.11 -10.27 -7.11
C THR A 42 -5.64 -11.72 -7.21
N TYR A 43 -4.91 -12.21 -6.22
CA TYR A 43 -4.46 -13.61 -6.18
C TYR A 43 -5.65 -14.58 -6.20
N LEU A 44 -6.70 -14.31 -5.42
CA LEU A 44 -7.93 -15.11 -5.42
C LEU A 44 -8.63 -15.05 -6.78
N ALA A 45 -8.71 -13.87 -7.40
CA ALA A 45 -9.29 -13.72 -8.72
C ALA A 45 -8.55 -14.56 -9.78
N LEU A 46 -7.22 -14.47 -9.81
CA LEU A 46 -6.39 -15.24 -10.75
C LEU A 46 -6.44 -16.73 -10.49
N LYS A 47 -6.42 -17.15 -9.23
CA LYS A 47 -6.47 -18.57 -8.86
C LYS A 47 -7.77 -19.26 -9.24
N ASN A 48 -8.86 -18.49 -9.31
CA ASN A 48 -10.20 -19.00 -9.65
C ASN A 48 -10.65 -18.55 -11.05
N ASP A 49 -9.74 -18.08 -11.91
CA ASP A 49 -10.01 -17.62 -13.28
C ASP A 49 -11.14 -16.57 -13.36
N LEU A 50 -11.28 -15.73 -12.31
CA LEU A 50 -12.29 -14.69 -12.23
C LEU A 50 -11.89 -13.43 -13.01
N THR A 51 -12.89 -12.76 -13.55
CA THR A 51 -12.78 -11.53 -14.33
C THR A 51 -13.48 -10.35 -13.62
N ALA A 52 -13.46 -9.18 -14.24
CA ALA A 52 -14.17 -8.01 -13.71
C ALA A 52 -15.72 -8.16 -13.69
N GLN A 53 -16.28 -9.16 -14.35
CA GLN A 53 -17.72 -9.50 -14.33
C GLN A 53 -18.08 -10.39 -13.13
N ASP A 54 -17.10 -11.06 -12.52
CA ASP A 54 -17.32 -12.07 -11.48
C ASP A 54 -17.18 -11.52 -10.05
N VAL A 55 -17.58 -10.24 -9.85
CA VAL A 55 -17.39 -9.51 -8.58
C VAL A 55 -18.00 -10.25 -7.41
N SER A 56 -19.22 -10.81 -7.57
CA SER A 56 -19.90 -11.54 -6.49
C SER A 56 -19.13 -12.81 -6.09
N SER A 57 -18.54 -13.51 -7.05
CA SER A 57 -17.71 -14.69 -6.80
C SER A 57 -16.43 -14.28 -6.04
N LEU A 58 -15.79 -13.19 -6.45
CA LEU A 58 -14.59 -12.68 -5.76
C LEU A 58 -14.87 -12.24 -4.33
N LEU A 59 -16.03 -11.61 -4.06
CA LEU A 59 -16.46 -11.27 -2.70
C LEU A 59 -16.69 -12.54 -1.87
N SER A 60 -17.28 -13.57 -2.46
CA SER A 60 -17.47 -14.87 -1.78
C SER A 60 -16.13 -15.53 -1.44
N GLU A 61 -15.16 -15.49 -2.34
CA GLU A 61 -13.80 -15.99 -2.10
C GLU A 61 -13.09 -15.20 -0.97
N LEU A 62 -13.22 -13.87 -0.95
CA LEU A 62 -12.67 -13.04 0.13
C LEU A 62 -13.32 -13.34 1.48
N ALA A 63 -14.62 -13.66 1.52
CA ALA A 63 -15.31 -14.04 2.74
C ALA A 63 -14.89 -15.44 3.21
N ALA A 64 -14.69 -16.38 2.30
CA ALA A 64 -14.23 -17.74 2.60
C ALA A 64 -12.75 -17.80 3.04
N HIS A 65 -11.94 -16.85 2.58
CA HIS A 65 -10.51 -16.78 2.86
C HIS A 65 -10.14 -15.41 3.47
N PRO A 66 -10.42 -15.18 4.77
CA PRO A 66 -10.18 -13.91 5.42
C PRO A 66 -8.71 -13.49 5.34
N ILE A 67 -8.47 -12.21 5.03
CA ILE A 67 -7.12 -11.65 5.01
C ILE A 67 -6.66 -11.39 6.44
N SER A 68 -5.49 -11.89 6.79
CA SER A 68 -4.87 -11.61 8.08
C SER A 68 -3.38 -11.33 7.94
N PHE A 69 -2.81 -10.68 8.96
CA PHE A 69 -1.41 -10.30 9.00
C PHE A 69 -0.73 -10.90 10.21
N GLY A 70 0.47 -11.40 10.00
CA GLY A 70 1.33 -11.95 11.05
C GLY A 70 2.73 -11.35 11.00
N LYS A 71 3.61 -11.81 11.88
CA LYS A 71 5.03 -11.46 11.89
C LYS A 71 5.87 -12.72 11.68
N ALA A 72 6.88 -12.64 10.84
CA ALA A 72 7.92 -13.64 10.71
C ALA A 72 8.93 -13.51 11.86
N ALA A 73 9.84 -14.49 11.99
CA ALA A 73 10.89 -14.50 13.03
C ALA A 73 11.84 -13.29 12.89
N ASP A 74 12.07 -12.80 11.68
CA ASP A 74 12.87 -11.60 11.39
C ASP A 74 12.12 -10.28 11.59
N GLY A 75 10.85 -10.35 12.04
CA GLY A 75 9.98 -9.19 12.25
C GLY A 75 9.29 -8.69 10.99
N SER A 76 9.52 -9.29 9.82
CA SER A 76 8.83 -8.93 8.59
C SER A 76 7.34 -9.29 8.65
N GLN A 77 6.51 -8.54 7.93
CA GLN A 77 5.07 -8.79 7.89
C GLN A 77 4.77 -9.98 6.98
N LYS A 78 4.03 -10.95 7.52
CA LYS A 78 3.40 -12.04 6.77
C LYS A 78 1.96 -11.70 6.41
N VAL A 79 1.49 -12.27 5.31
CA VAL A 79 0.12 -12.09 4.80
C VAL A 79 -0.50 -13.47 4.60
N PHE A 80 -1.71 -13.64 5.11
CA PHE A 80 -2.44 -14.91 5.04
C PHE A 80 -3.80 -14.71 4.36
N LEU A 81 -4.24 -15.74 3.67
CA LEU A 81 -5.61 -15.97 3.20
C LEU A 81 -6.15 -17.22 3.90
N GLY A 82 -7.06 -17.03 4.87
CA GLY A 82 -7.35 -18.09 5.84
C GLY A 82 -6.07 -18.52 6.54
N ASP A 83 -5.76 -19.81 6.48
CA ASP A 83 -4.55 -20.41 7.07
C ASP A 83 -3.35 -20.45 6.11
N CYS A 84 -3.52 -20.03 4.85
CA CYS A 84 -2.45 -20.10 3.85
C CYS A 84 -1.55 -18.86 3.90
N ASP A 85 -0.24 -19.04 4.09
CA ASP A 85 0.77 -17.98 3.94
C ASP A 85 0.91 -17.65 2.44
N VAL A 86 0.47 -16.46 2.04
CA VAL A 86 0.51 -15.97 0.65
C VAL A 86 1.53 -14.84 0.46
N THR A 87 2.37 -14.58 1.45
CA THR A 87 3.32 -13.44 1.49
C THR A 87 4.13 -13.28 0.21
N LEU A 88 4.64 -14.37 -0.35
CA LEU A 88 5.41 -14.35 -1.59
C LEU A 88 4.50 -14.44 -2.83
N ALA A 89 3.44 -15.26 -2.77
CA ALA A 89 2.54 -15.47 -3.90
C ALA A 89 1.88 -14.17 -4.36
N ILE A 90 1.41 -13.33 -3.46
CA ILE A 90 0.77 -12.04 -3.80
C ILE A 90 1.73 -10.99 -4.37
N ARG A 91 3.04 -11.27 -4.41
CA ARG A 91 4.07 -10.36 -4.95
C ARG A 91 4.60 -10.80 -6.29
N GLN A 92 4.11 -11.92 -6.83
CA GLN A 92 4.47 -12.42 -8.16
C GLN A 92 4.05 -11.44 -9.26
N HIS A 93 4.65 -11.60 -10.44
CA HIS A 93 4.48 -10.68 -11.56
C HIS A 93 3.03 -10.65 -12.08
N ASP A 94 2.39 -11.80 -12.16
CA ASP A 94 0.99 -11.94 -12.57
C ASP A 94 0.04 -11.15 -11.64
N VAL A 95 0.17 -11.29 -10.32
CA VAL A 95 -0.61 -10.52 -9.36
C VAL A 95 -0.30 -9.02 -9.47
N THR A 96 0.99 -8.66 -9.65
CA THR A 96 1.42 -7.27 -9.78
C THR A 96 0.80 -6.59 -11.00
N ASN A 97 0.70 -7.28 -12.12
CA ASN A 97 0.16 -6.74 -13.37
C ASN A 97 -1.38 -6.65 -13.37
N ASN A 98 -2.02 -7.48 -12.56
CA ASN A 98 -3.48 -7.54 -12.50
C ASN A 98 -4.11 -6.73 -11.34
N VAL A 99 -3.34 -6.29 -10.34
CA VAL A 99 -3.89 -5.60 -9.16
C VAL A 99 -4.64 -4.31 -9.50
N SER A 100 -4.31 -3.65 -10.58
CA SER A 100 -4.94 -2.38 -10.96
C SER A 100 -6.41 -2.53 -11.33
N TRP A 101 -6.80 -3.59 -12.06
CA TRP A 101 -8.20 -3.80 -12.41
C TRP A 101 -9.03 -4.25 -11.21
N VAL A 102 -8.49 -5.13 -10.34
CA VAL A 102 -9.18 -5.56 -9.12
C VAL A 102 -9.39 -4.38 -8.17
N SER A 103 -8.37 -3.55 -8.00
CA SER A 103 -8.46 -2.37 -7.14
C SER A 103 -9.35 -1.25 -7.70
N ALA A 104 -9.81 -1.36 -8.94
CA ALA A 104 -10.78 -0.43 -9.54
C ALA A 104 -12.23 -0.86 -9.33
N LEU A 105 -12.50 -2.10 -8.86
CA LEU A 105 -13.85 -2.61 -8.63
C LEU A 105 -14.45 -1.97 -7.36
N PRO A 106 -15.58 -1.24 -7.47
CA PRO A 106 -16.15 -0.50 -6.35
C PRO A 106 -16.51 -1.38 -5.14
N GLU A 107 -17.07 -2.56 -5.38
CA GLU A 107 -17.54 -3.49 -4.35
C GLU A 107 -16.35 -4.10 -3.58
N ILE A 108 -15.28 -4.48 -4.29
CA ILE A 108 -14.05 -4.98 -3.67
C ILE A 108 -13.41 -3.88 -2.81
N ARG A 109 -13.42 -2.64 -3.32
CA ARG A 109 -12.94 -1.51 -2.53
C ARG A 109 -13.76 -1.30 -1.27
N ALA A 110 -15.10 -1.31 -1.38
CA ALA A 110 -15.99 -1.14 -0.24
C ALA A 110 -15.69 -2.16 0.87
N GLU A 111 -15.54 -3.44 0.51
CA GLU A 111 -15.21 -4.51 1.46
C GLU A 111 -13.83 -4.30 2.10
N LEU A 112 -12.78 -4.09 1.27
CA LEU A 112 -11.43 -3.94 1.79
C LEU A 112 -11.24 -2.66 2.61
N VAL A 113 -11.85 -1.55 2.22
CA VAL A 113 -11.85 -0.29 3.00
C VAL A 113 -12.52 -0.50 4.36
N ALA A 114 -13.67 -1.19 4.40
CA ALA A 114 -14.33 -1.50 5.67
C ALA A 114 -13.45 -2.37 6.58
N GLN A 115 -12.71 -3.35 6.03
CA GLN A 115 -11.74 -4.14 6.79
C GLN A 115 -10.59 -3.27 7.33
N GLN A 116 -10.02 -2.40 6.50
CA GLN A 116 -8.94 -1.49 6.88
C GLN A 116 -9.37 -0.55 8.00
N GLN A 117 -10.56 0.02 7.89
CA GLN A 117 -11.14 0.90 8.93
C GLN A 117 -11.38 0.16 10.25
N ARG A 118 -11.87 -1.09 10.22
CA ARG A 118 -12.00 -1.92 11.42
C ARG A 118 -10.64 -2.16 12.10
N ILE A 119 -9.59 -2.43 11.33
CA ILE A 119 -8.23 -2.61 11.87
C ILE A 119 -7.73 -1.31 12.50
N ALA A 120 -8.00 -0.16 11.88
CA ALA A 120 -7.56 1.15 12.35
C ALA A 120 -8.33 1.70 13.55
N ALA A 121 -9.49 1.13 13.87
CA ALA A 121 -10.41 1.69 14.87
C ALA A 121 -9.80 1.88 16.27
N LYS A 122 -8.74 1.12 16.59
CA LYS A 122 -8.03 1.21 17.88
C LYS A 122 -7.00 2.34 17.94
N GLY A 123 -6.70 3.03 16.82
CA GLY A 123 -5.59 3.99 16.72
C GLY A 123 -4.22 3.30 16.74
N GLY A 124 -3.15 4.09 16.82
CA GLY A 124 -1.78 3.58 16.85
C GLY A 124 -1.43 2.76 15.61
N ILE A 125 -1.72 3.31 14.43
CA ILE A 125 -1.53 2.61 13.16
C ILE A 125 -0.89 3.51 12.11
N VAL A 126 -0.03 2.89 11.30
CA VAL A 126 0.51 3.48 10.07
C VAL A 126 0.03 2.64 8.89
N MET A 127 -0.67 3.26 7.97
CA MET A 127 -1.13 2.64 6.73
C MET A 127 -0.47 3.27 5.52
N ASP A 128 -0.06 2.44 4.56
CA ASP A 128 0.36 2.93 3.26
C ASP A 128 -0.54 2.45 2.12
N GLY A 129 -0.76 3.34 1.15
CA GLY A 129 -1.65 3.05 0.03
C GLY A 129 -1.66 4.10 -1.07
N ARG A 130 -2.88 4.38 -1.60
CA ARG A 130 -3.16 5.35 -2.66
C ARG A 130 -4.22 6.37 -2.28
N ASP A 131 -5.05 6.02 -1.34
CA ASP A 131 -6.25 6.74 -0.94
C ASP A 131 -6.52 6.61 0.58
N ILE A 132 -5.46 6.40 1.34
CA ILE A 132 -5.59 6.24 2.79
C ILE A 132 -6.10 7.53 3.41
N GLY A 133 -5.45 8.65 3.14
CA GLY A 133 -5.82 9.95 3.68
C GLY A 133 -7.11 10.53 3.11
N THR A 134 -7.56 10.06 1.93
CA THR A 134 -8.78 10.56 1.30
C THR A 134 -10.02 9.71 1.58
N VAL A 135 -9.87 8.39 1.75
CA VAL A 135 -10.99 7.44 1.83
C VAL A 135 -10.94 6.55 3.06
N VAL A 136 -9.81 5.91 3.32
CA VAL A 136 -9.69 4.91 4.40
C VAL A 136 -9.67 5.59 5.76
N LEU A 137 -8.78 6.55 5.95
CA LEU A 137 -8.57 7.31 7.19
C LEU A 137 -8.69 8.83 6.93
N PRO A 138 -9.89 9.32 6.52
CA PRO A 138 -10.06 10.73 6.17
C PRO A 138 -9.89 11.68 7.37
N ARG A 139 -9.84 11.14 8.59
CA ARG A 139 -9.60 11.87 9.84
C ARG A 139 -8.28 11.50 10.51
N ALA A 140 -7.35 10.87 9.77
CA ALA A 140 -6.01 10.60 10.29
C ALA A 140 -5.34 11.90 10.74
N GLU A 141 -4.71 11.89 11.89
CA GLU A 141 -4.03 13.05 12.46
C GLU A 141 -2.81 13.48 11.66
N LEU A 142 -2.16 12.53 10.96
CA LEU A 142 -1.05 12.81 10.06
C LEU A 142 -1.30 12.17 8.70
N LYS A 143 -1.29 12.98 7.65
CA LYS A 143 -1.40 12.53 6.26
C LYS A 143 -0.20 12.99 5.46
N ILE A 144 0.49 12.04 4.86
CA ILE A 144 1.68 12.27 4.04
C ILE A 144 1.39 11.76 2.62
N PHE A 145 1.75 12.56 1.62
CA PHE A 145 1.69 12.16 0.23
C PHE A 145 3.10 12.17 -0.37
N LEU A 146 3.69 10.98 -0.52
CA LEU A 146 5.05 10.84 -1.05
C LEU A 146 5.03 10.79 -2.58
N ILE A 147 5.80 11.65 -3.21
CA ILE A 147 6.03 11.67 -4.66
C ILE A 147 7.50 11.41 -4.98
N ALA A 148 7.77 10.98 -6.18
CA ALA A 148 9.09 10.95 -6.81
C ALA A 148 8.91 10.87 -8.33
N SER A 149 9.92 11.28 -9.10
CA SER A 149 9.89 11.14 -10.56
C SER A 149 9.73 9.69 -11.00
N VAL A 150 9.20 9.47 -12.20
CA VAL A 150 9.06 8.10 -12.77
C VAL A 150 10.43 7.44 -12.88
N GLU A 151 11.43 8.20 -13.32
CA GLU A 151 12.81 7.75 -13.48
C GLU A 151 13.39 7.23 -12.17
N GLU A 152 13.26 8.01 -11.10
CA GLU A 152 13.75 7.64 -9.77
C GLU A 152 13.06 6.37 -9.25
N ARG A 153 11.75 6.28 -9.41
CA ARG A 153 10.97 5.12 -8.96
C ARG A 153 11.27 3.86 -9.78
N ALA A 154 11.50 4.01 -11.07
CA ALA A 154 11.95 2.92 -11.93
C ALA A 154 13.35 2.43 -11.54
N LEU A 155 14.26 3.35 -11.25
CA LEU A 155 15.60 3.01 -10.79
C LEU A 155 15.60 2.27 -9.45
N ARG A 156 14.78 2.72 -8.48
CA ARG A 156 14.58 2.02 -7.19
C ARG A 156 14.07 0.59 -7.41
N ARG A 157 13.06 0.44 -8.29
CA ARG A 157 12.50 -0.87 -8.61
C ARG A 157 13.47 -1.77 -9.33
N PHE A 158 14.25 -1.20 -10.24
CA PHE A 158 15.30 -1.93 -10.97
C PHE A 158 16.36 -2.50 -10.01
N LYS A 159 16.87 -1.68 -9.09
CA LYS A 159 17.82 -2.13 -8.05
C LYS A 159 17.23 -3.23 -7.18
N GLU A 160 16.00 -3.06 -6.71
CA GLU A 160 15.29 -4.07 -5.90
C GLU A 160 15.13 -5.39 -6.66
N ASN A 161 14.83 -5.34 -7.94
CA ASN A 161 14.71 -6.53 -8.80
C ASN A 161 16.08 -7.21 -9.02
N GLN A 162 17.13 -6.43 -9.23
CA GLN A 162 18.51 -6.98 -9.35
C GLN A 162 18.92 -7.72 -8.07
N GLU A 163 18.68 -7.14 -6.90
CA GLU A 163 18.98 -7.79 -5.60
C GLU A 163 18.23 -9.11 -5.42
N LYS A 164 17.01 -9.21 -5.99
CA LYS A 164 16.18 -10.43 -5.96
C LYS A 164 16.47 -11.40 -7.09
N GLY A 165 17.42 -11.09 -7.98
CA GLY A 165 17.74 -11.90 -9.16
C GLY A 165 16.61 -11.94 -10.21
N ILE A 166 15.74 -10.92 -10.26
CA ILE A 166 14.63 -10.81 -11.22
C ILE A 166 15.13 -10.02 -12.43
N PRO A 167 15.24 -10.67 -13.61
CA PRO A 167 15.64 -9.96 -14.84
C PRO A 167 14.58 -8.91 -15.20
N THR A 168 14.99 -7.67 -15.33
CA THR A 168 14.10 -6.57 -15.73
C THR A 168 14.87 -5.55 -16.55
N ASP A 169 14.18 -4.90 -17.47
CA ASP A 169 14.69 -3.77 -18.25
C ASP A 169 14.21 -2.45 -17.62
N LEU A 170 15.10 -1.46 -17.55
CA LEU A 170 14.79 -0.19 -16.90
C LEU A 170 13.75 0.63 -17.68
N GLU A 171 13.82 0.64 -19.01
CA GLU A 171 12.84 1.38 -19.83
C GLU A 171 11.45 0.73 -19.73
N THR A 172 11.37 -0.60 -19.77
CA THR A 172 10.13 -1.34 -19.50
C THR A 172 9.53 -0.99 -18.15
N LEU A 173 10.36 -0.90 -17.09
CA LEU A 173 9.89 -0.50 -15.76
C LEU A 173 9.34 0.92 -15.72
N LYS A 174 9.96 1.87 -16.45
CA LYS A 174 9.45 3.24 -16.56
C LYS A 174 8.05 3.26 -17.18
N GLU A 175 7.87 2.55 -18.29
CA GLU A 175 6.59 2.45 -18.98
C GLU A 175 5.51 1.80 -18.09
N GLU A 176 5.83 0.69 -17.43
CA GLU A 176 4.92 0.02 -16.51
C GLU A 176 4.51 0.90 -15.34
N ILE A 177 5.46 1.63 -14.74
CA ILE A 177 5.21 2.54 -13.62
C ILE A 177 4.32 3.71 -14.09
N ALA A 178 4.65 4.34 -15.23
CA ALA A 178 3.85 5.43 -15.77
C ALA A 178 2.42 4.98 -16.13
N ALA A 179 2.27 3.83 -16.76
CA ALA A 179 0.96 3.26 -17.10
C ALA A 179 0.14 2.93 -15.85
N ARG A 180 0.78 2.45 -14.80
CA ARG A 180 0.12 2.17 -13.52
C ARG A 180 -0.32 3.43 -12.83
N ASP A 181 0.54 4.45 -12.75
CA ASP A 181 0.21 5.75 -12.16
C ASP A 181 -0.97 6.40 -12.89
N PHE A 182 -0.99 6.32 -14.22
CA PHE A 182 -2.11 6.80 -15.01
C PHE A 182 -3.41 6.07 -14.64
N LYS A 183 -3.40 4.73 -14.53
CA LYS A 183 -4.56 3.95 -14.10
C LYS A 183 -5.00 4.30 -12.68
N ASP A 184 -4.06 4.40 -11.73
CA ASP A 184 -4.35 4.71 -10.32
C ASP A 184 -4.93 6.12 -10.17
N SER A 185 -4.43 7.11 -10.92
CA SER A 185 -4.88 8.52 -10.85
C SER A 185 -6.20 8.79 -11.59
N ASN A 186 -6.51 7.99 -12.62
CA ASN A 186 -7.70 8.21 -13.46
C ASN A 186 -8.85 7.23 -13.17
N ARG A 187 -8.73 6.37 -12.17
CA ARG A 187 -9.82 5.47 -11.80
C ARG A 187 -11.01 6.27 -11.25
N LYS A 188 -12.22 5.81 -11.59
CA LYS A 188 -13.48 6.50 -11.24
C LYS A 188 -13.73 6.55 -9.72
N VAL A 189 -13.27 5.52 -8.99
CA VAL A 189 -13.49 5.39 -7.54
C VAL A 189 -12.15 5.51 -6.83
N SER A 190 -12.06 6.41 -5.86
CA SER A 190 -10.88 6.65 -5.02
C SER A 190 -9.57 6.82 -5.83
N PRO A 191 -9.46 7.79 -6.74
CA PRO A 191 -8.25 8.03 -7.52
C PRO A 191 -7.05 8.32 -6.61
N LEU A 192 -5.85 8.00 -7.08
CA LEU A 192 -4.62 8.41 -6.42
C LEU A 192 -4.50 9.93 -6.45
N LYS A 193 -4.70 10.57 -5.32
CA LYS A 193 -4.52 12.01 -5.11
C LYS A 193 -4.18 12.32 -3.66
N ALA A 194 -3.48 13.42 -3.43
CA ALA A 194 -3.27 13.92 -2.08
C ALA A 194 -4.60 14.33 -1.44
N ALA A 195 -4.76 14.07 -0.13
CA ALA A 195 -5.83 14.69 0.65
C ALA A 195 -5.53 16.19 0.81
N ASP A 196 -6.57 17.01 0.96
CA ASP A 196 -6.42 18.48 1.01
C ASP A 196 -5.56 18.94 2.21
N ASP A 197 -5.53 18.14 3.28
CA ASP A 197 -4.75 18.35 4.50
C ASP A 197 -3.46 17.48 4.55
N ALA A 198 -3.09 16.83 3.45
CA ALA A 198 -1.88 16.03 3.38
C ALA A 198 -0.63 16.88 3.13
N ILE A 199 0.45 16.56 3.80
CA ILE A 199 1.78 17.13 3.53
C ILE A 199 2.37 16.35 2.36
N THR A 200 2.58 17.03 1.23
CA THR A 200 3.27 16.44 0.08
C THR A 200 4.78 16.54 0.27
N PHE A 201 5.48 15.44 0.07
CA PHE A 201 6.94 15.37 0.19
C PHE A 201 7.54 14.67 -1.05
N ASP A 202 8.44 15.37 -1.74
CA ASP A 202 9.17 14.82 -2.89
C ASP A 202 10.40 14.06 -2.39
N THR A 203 10.42 12.75 -2.66
CA THR A 203 11.51 11.85 -2.25
C THR A 203 12.58 11.68 -3.35
N THR A 204 12.53 12.45 -4.45
CA THR A 204 13.52 12.37 -5.54
C THR A 204 14.89 12.76 -5.01
N GLY A 205 15.86 11.85 -5.08
CA GLY A 205 17.21 12.09 -4.56
C GLY A 205 17.34 12.13 -3.03
N VAL A 206 16.26 11.90 -2.29
CA VAL A 206 16.23 11.93 -0.82
C VAL A 206 16.40 10.50 -0.28
N SER A 207 17.22 10.34 0.75
CA SER A 207 17.44 9.06 1.43
C SER A 207 16.20 8.64 2.25
N ILE A 208 16.07 7.32 2.51
CA ILE A 208 15.01 6.79 3.36
C ILE A 208 15.07 7.41 4.77
N ASP A 209 16.27 7.58 5.32
CA ASP A 209 16.46 8.12 6.67
C ASP A 209 15.99 9.57 6.78
N GLU A 210 16.22 10.41 5.77
CA GLU A 210 15.72 11.78 5.73
C GLU A 210 14.19 11.82 5.66
N VAL A 211 13.57 10.96 4.86
CA VAL A 211 12.09 10.86 4.79
C VAL A 211 11.52 10.39 6.12
N VAL A 212 12.15 9.41 6.77
CA VAL A 212 11.76 8.91 8.09
C VAL A 212 11.91 9.99 9.14
N ALA A 213 13.01 10.74 9.15
CA ALA A 213 13.25 11.84 10.10
C ALA A 213 12.15 12.90 9.95
N PHE A 214 11.85 13.34 8.72
CA PHE A 214 10.79 14.30 8.45
C PHE A 214 9.43 13.85 8.97
N ILE A 215 9.00 12.62 8.66
CA ILE A 215 7.68 12.12 9.09
C ILE A 215 7.64 11.91 10.61
N SER A 216 8.75 11.46 11.22
CA SER A 216 8.85 11.33 12.68
C SER A 216 8.72 12.67 13.38
N GLU A 217 9.36 13.73 12.85
CA GLU A 217 9.20 15.10 13.36
C GLU A 217 7.73 15.52 13.34
N LYS A 218 7.05 15.35 12.19
CA LYS A 218 5.63 15.71 12.06
C LYS A 218 4.71 14.88 12.96
N ALA A 219 5.02 13.61 13.19
CA ALA A 219 4.28 12.78 14.14
C ALA A 219 4.47 13.28 15.59
N ASN A 220 5.69 13.62 15.98
CA ASN A 220 6.00 14.13 17.32
C ASN A 220 5.32 15.49 17.57
N GLU A 221 5.32 16.41 16.61
CA GLU A 221 4.59 17.70 16.71
C GLU A 221 3.10 17.52 17.05
N ILE A 222 2.49 16.39 16.66
CA ILE A 222 1.08 16.06 16.93
C ILE A 222 0.94 15.36 18.29
N LEU A 223 1.88 14.48 18.63
CA LEU A 223 1.86 13.70 19.87
C LEU A 223 2.16 14.55 21.11
N ASP A 224 2.92 15.63 20.96
CA ASP A 224 3.31 16.56 22.03
C ASP A 224 2.22 17.60 22.34
N LYS A 225 1.11 17.63 21.57
CA LYS A 225 -0.07 18.49 21.77
C LYS A 225 -1.16 17.79 22.58
#